data_305402eb76554d29181d4145c797f702
#
_entry.id   305402eb76554d29181d4145c797f702
#
_cell.length_a   1.000
_cell.length_b   1.000
_cell.length_c   1.000
_cell.angle_alpha   90.00
_cell.angle_beta   90.00
_cell.angle_gamma   90.00
#
_symmetry.space_group_name_H-M   'P 1'
#
loop_
_entity.id
_entity.type
_entity.pdbx_description
1 polymer ?
#
loop_
_entity_poly.entity_id
_entity_poly.type
_entity_poly.pdbx_seq_one_letter_code
_entity_poly.pdbx_strand_id
1 'polypeptide(L)'
;MSNGARERKRLASIVAAIVVIGCVSFCQAAPTMSGGERIVGYMLDISRYRVPTMETVKRQVDILGKLGYNHFQLYTEHVFAYKGHESVWREASPFTPDEIRELDAYCADRGIELVPNQNSFGHLEKWLNHPDYNHLAEAPQGGIHWGKNQVTAFPSSLCPTDPRSIEFVAGLYDQLLPCFRSRYINVGGDETRELLENGAVRLGRSAAAIREKGAHRVYLDFINKLHGLVAERKHTMMFWGDIILQEPKLAGELPKDVIVLDWGYEADHPFAKETATLKTAGVRFVTCPGTSTWGSILGRTDVMIANIDSAVENGNVNGAMGAILTDWEIYPQSWICSLPAIVYFAHRMRGRTLSRAELAAEIDRIAGCRAGESLLELGDVYRKVSTLNAWYVYDTSLRQLLVLGEEYPWGRNDSTRESFRAALKTWRLARAKADLEGGEQWIKDDFAVVDLIEKAVAMRIEEPRKKNFQAVFEPEYRRLWLRQYRPGGLSGVIGECFANR
;
A
#
# COMPACT_ATOMS: atom_id res chain seq x y z
N MET A 1 -23.64 14.43 -74.19
CA MET A 1 -23.92 14.73 -72.79
C MET A 1 -24.41 13.47 -72.08
N SER A 2 -23.62 12.42 -71.88
CA SER A 2 -24.07 11.25 -71.13
C SER A 2 -22.94 10.38 -70.44
N ASN A 3 -21.71 10.89 -70.35
CA ASN A 3 -20.63 10.12 -69.72
C ASN A 3 -20.17 10.66 -68.33
N GLY A 4 -20.59 11.85 -67.91
CA GLY A 4 -20.20 12.42 -66.64
C GLY A 4 -21.01 11.97 -65.43
N ALA A 5 -22.19 11.38 -65.62
CA ALA A 5 -23.06 10.96 -64.52
C ALA A 5 -22.82 9.52 -64.02
N ARG A 6 -22.17 8.68 -64.81
CA ARG A 6 -21.80 7.31 -64.41
C ARG A 6 -20.49 7.20 -63.60
N GLU A 7 -19.55 8.10 -63.88
CA GLU A 7 -18.30 8.12 -63.08
C GLU A 7 -18.48 8.72 -61.69
N ARG A 8 -19.36 9.70 -61.51
CA ARG A 8 -19.64 10.25 -60.17
C ARG A 8 -20.37 9.29 -59.25
N LYS A 9 -21.16 8.35 -59.77
CA LYS A 9 -21.80 7.30 -58.98
C LYS A 9 -20.85 6.15 -58.62
N ARG A 10 -19.82 5.89 -59.39
CA ARG A 10 -18.79 4.89 -59.05
C ARG A 10 -17.78 5.40 -58.05
N LEU A 11 -17.44 6.68 -58.06
CA LEU A 11 -16.56 7.29 -57.02
C LEU A 11 -17.28 7.45 -55.67
N ALA A 12 -18.59 7.75 -55.66
CA ALA A 12 -19.39 7.84 -54.46
C ALA A 12 -19.55 6.46 -53.75
N SER A 13 -19.62 5.38 -54.51
CA SER A 13 -19.72 4.03 -53.97
C SER A 13 -18.37 3.47 -53.42
N ILE A 14 -17.25 3.95 -53.94
CA ILE A 14 -15.92 3.54 -53.46
C ILE A 14 -15.55 4.34 -52.20
N VAL A 15 -15.94 5.59 -52.05
CA VAL A 15 -15.71 6.40 -50.84
C VAL A 15 -16.61 5.93 -49.68
N ALA A 16 -17.83 5.47 -49.96
CA ALA A 16 -18.70 4.91 -48.93
C ALA A 16 -18.25 3.53 -48.41
N ALA A 17 -17.53 2.76 -49.24
CA ALA A 17 -16.97 1.46 -48.83
C ALA A 17 -15.67 1.58 -48.01
N ILE A 18 -14.93 2.70 -48.15
CA ILE A 18 -13.68 2.92 -47.39
C ILE A 18 -13.95 3.53 -46.01
N VAL A 19 -15.08 4.22 -45.82
CA VAL A 19 -15.44 4.83 -44.51
C VAL A 19 -16.12 3.83 -43.56
N VAL A 20 -16.61 2.69 -44.05
CA VAL A 20 -17.24 1.64 -43.23
C VAL A 20 -16.20 0.57 -42.73
N ILE A 21 -14.99 0.55 -43.31
CA ILE A 21 -13.92 -0.40 -42.89
C ILE A 21 -13.00 0.24 -41.81
N GLY A 22 -13.16 1.52 -41.51
CA GLY A 22 -12.32 2.25 -40.54
C GLY A 22 -12.79 2.27 -39.08
N CYS A 23 -13.89 1.62 -38.73
CA CYS A 23 -14.43 1.55 -37.37
C CYS A 23 -14.70 0.11 -36.90
N VAL A 24 -13.86 -0.83 -37.28
CA VAL A 24 -13.70 -2.07 -36.49
C VAL A 24 -12.63 -1.75 -35.47
N SER A 25 -13.06 -1.25 -34.32
CA SER A 25 -12.23 -1.26 -33.12
C SER A 25 -11.70 -2.65 -32.94
N PHE A 26 -10.41 -2.84 -33.16
CA PHE A 26 -9.68 -3.99 -32.65
C PHE A 26 -9.78 -3.91 -31.12
N CYS A 27 -10.86 -4.46 -30.60
CA CYS A 27 -10.86 -4.97 -29.25
C CYS A 27 -9.93 -6.20 -29.29
N GLN A 28 -8.62 -5.98 -29.29
CA GLN A 28 -7.68 -7.05 -29.00
C GLN A 28 -8.01 -7.49 -27.58
N ALA A 29 -8.65 -8.65 -27.45
CA ALA A 29 -8.74 -9.35 -26.20
C ALA A 29 -7.32 -9.41 -25.63
N ALA A 30 -7.15 -8.91 -24.40
CA ALA A 30 -5.88 -9.03 -23.69
C ALA A 30 -5.41 -10.49 -23.78
N PRO A 31 -4.12 -10.75 -24.02
CA PRO A 31 -3.62 -12.11 -24.12
C PRO A 31 -4.00 -12.87 -22.86
N THR A 32 -4.80 -13.92 -23.02
CA THR A 32 -5.15 -14.85 -21.96
C THR A 32 -3.86 -15.56 -21.53
N MET A 33 -3.45 -15.31 -20.28
CA MET A 33 -2.30 -16.00 -19.69
C MET A 33 -2.58 -17.51 -19.67
N SER A 34 -1.73 -18.28 -20.29
CA SER A 34 -1.80 -19.75 -20.30
C SER A 34 -1.38 -20.29 -18.93
N GLY A 35 -2.28 -20.89 -18.17
CA GLY A 35 -1.96 -21.88 -17.15
C GLY A 35 -2.02 -21.48 -15.69
N GLY A 36 -2.56 -20.31 -15.30
CA GLY A 36 -2.81 -19.96 -13.90
C GLY A 36 -3.86 -18.85 -13.78
N GLU A 37 -4.62 -18.87 -12.71
CA GLU A 37 -5.57 -17.80 -12.41
C GLU A 37 -4.81 -16.51 -12.14
N ARG A 38 -5.25 -15.41 -12.77
CA ARG A 38 -4.62 -14.10 -12.65
C ARG A 38 -4.77 -13.58 -11.22
N ILE A 39 -3.67 -13.11 -10.61
CA ILE A 39 -3.70 -12.52 -9.27
C ILE A 39 -4.47 -11.19 -9.30
N VAL A 40 -5.55 -11.12 -8.54
CA VAL A 40 -6.31 -9.91 -8.20
C VAL A 40 -6.18 -9.75 -6.69
N GLY A 41 -5.12 -9.09 -6.27
CA GLY A 41 -4.69 -9.08 -4.86
C GLY A 41 -5.01 -7.79 -4.14
N TYR A 42 -5.12 -7.92 -2.81
CA TYR A 42 -5.16 -6.80 -1.88
C TYR A 42 -4.18 -7.06 -0.73
N MET A 43 -3.43 -6.06 -0.34
CA MET A 43 -2.55 -6.10 0.83
C MET A 43 -2.98 -5.01 1.81
N LEU A 44 -3.27 -5.40 3.04
CA LEU A 44 -3.58 -4.52 4.16
C LEU A 44 -2.38 -4.44 5.10
N ASP A 45 -1.89 -3.25 5.36
CA ASP A 45 -0.90 -3.02 6.41
C ASP A 45 -1.56 -3.11 7.79
N ILE A 46 -1.07 -4.02 8.63
CA ILE A 46 -1.54 -4.20 9.99
C ILE A 46 -0.45 -3.93 11.04
N SER A 47 0.72 -3.47 10.60
CA SER A 47 1.91 -3.40 11.47
C SER A 47 2.25 -2.00 11.96
N ARG A 48 1.80 -0.97 11.27
CA ARG A 48 2.20 0.38 11.67
C ARG A 48 1.43 0.92 12.87
N TYR A 49 0.17 0.54 13.07
CA TYR A 49 -0.56 0.83 14.32
C TYR A 49 -1.83 0.00 14.47
N ARG A 50 -2.58 -0.29 13.40
CA ARG A 50 -3.94 -0.81 13.45
C ARG A 50 -4.01 -2.30 13.14
N VAL A 51 -4.16 -3.13 14.16
CA VAL A 51 -4.53 -4.53 13.97
C VAL A 51 -6.06 -4.62 14.00
N PRO A 52 -6.73 -5.01 12.90
CA PRO A 52 -8.18 -5.13 12.88
C PRO A 52 -8.66 -6.25 13.81
N THR A 53 -9.90 -6.12 14.32
CA THR A 53 -10.57 -7.25 14.97
C THR A 53 -10.88 -8.34 13.94
N MET A 54 -11.12 -9.57 14.40
CA MET A 54 -11.54 -10.67 13.50
C MET A 54 -12.82 -10.33 12.75
N GLU A 55 -13.77 -9.65 13.40
CA GLU A 55 -15.00 -9.17 12.76
C GLU A 55 -14.70 -8.19 11.63
N THR A 56 -13.83 -7.22 11.88
CA THR A 56 -13.44 -6.21 10.87
C THR A 56 -12.75 -6.83 9.68
N VAL A 57 -11.73 -7.66 9.88
CA VAL A 57 -10.99 -8.27 8.77
C VAL A 57 -11.88 -9.24 7.97
N LYS A 58 -12.77 -9.99 8.60
CA LYS A 58 -13.73 -10.86 7.91
C LYS A 58 -14.71 -10.06 7.05
N ARG A 59 -15.21 -8.93 7.53
CA ARG A 59 -16.05 -8.01 6.76
C ARG A 59 -15.28 -7.46 5.54
N GLN A 60 -14.01 -7.10 5.69
CA GLN A 60 -13.17 -6.68 4.57
C GLN A 60 -13.01 -7.82 3.53
N VAL A 61 -12.78 -9.04 3.99
CA VAL A 61 -12.73 -10.24 3.13
C VAL A 61 -14.06 -10.47 2.39
N ASP A 62 -15.21 -10.24 3.03
CA ASP A 62 -16.52 -10.32 2.37
C ASP A 62 -16.67 -9.30 1.24
N ILE A 63 -16.19 -8.08 1.44
CA ILE A 63 -16.20 -7.03 0.41
C ILE A 63 -15.25 -7.41 -0.73
N LEU A 64 -14.05 -7.85 -0.42
CA LEU A 64 -13.06 -8.30 -1.41
C LEU A 64 -13.60 -9.47 -2.25
N GLY A 65 -14.21 -10.47 -1.61
CA GLY A 65 -14.83 -11.62 -2.30
C GLY A 65 -15.97 -11.19 -3.25
N LYS A 66 -16.87 -10.30 -2.81
CA LYS A 66 -17.91 -9.72 -3.67
C LYS A 66 -17.34 -8.98 -4.89
N LEU A 67 -16.17 -8.38 -4.73
CA LEU A 67 -15.44 -7.68 -5.79
C LEU A 67 -14.54 -8.59 -6.62
N GLY A 68 -14.44 -9.90 -6.29
CA GLY A 68 -13.68 -10.91 -7.03
C GLY A 68 -12.17 -10.80 -6.89
N TYR A 69 -11.71 -10.33 -5.74
CA TYR A 69 -10.33 -10.53 -5.33
C TYR A 69 -10.12 -12.03 -5.04
N ASN A 70 -8.92 -12.52 -5.34
CA ASN A 70 -8.54 -13.91 -5.12
C ASN A 70 -7.24 -14.09 -4.31
N HIS A 71 -6.62 -12.98 -3.88
CA HIS A 71 -5.38 -12.97 -3.14
C HIS A 71 -5.42 -11.87 -2.07
N PHE A 72 -5.10 -12.22 -0.82
CA PHE A 72 -5.09 -11.28 0.29
C PHE A 72 -3.82 -11.45 1.12
N GLN A 73 -3.16 -10.33 1.48
CA GLN A 73 -2.01 -10.31 2.35
C GLN A 73 -2.26 -9.39 3.55
N LEU A 74 -1.86 -9.84 4.74
CA LEU A 74 -1.70 -9.00 5.91
C LEU A 74 -0.22 -8.66 6.05
N TYR A 75 0.15 -7.42 5.76
CA TYR A 75 1.53 -6.97 5.89
C TYR A 75 1.97 -6.99 7.34
N THR A 76 2.95 -7.82 7.64
CA THR A 76 3.38 -8.12 9.01
C THR A 76 4.86 -7.79 9.22
N GLU A 77 5.14 -6.98 10.24
CA GLU A 77 6.47 -6.77 10.81
C GLU A 77 6.64 -7.55 12.12
N HIS A 78 5.72 -7.32 13.08
CA HIS A 78 5.78 -7.88 14.43
C HIS A 78 4.41 -8.29 15.00
N VAL A 79 3.35 -8.15 14.24
CA VAL A 79 1.95 -8.31 14.72
C VAL A 79 1.38 -9.71 14.52
N PHE A 80 2.24 -10.70 14.64
CA PHE A 80 1.87 -12.10 14.80
C PHE A 80 2.41 -12.58 16.16
N ALA A 81 1.64 -13.41 16.87
CA ALA A 81 1.98 -13.85 18.22
C ALA A 81 3.03 -14.98 18.23
N TYR A 82 4.26 -14.65 17.85
CA TYR A 82 5.40 -15.55 17.86
C TYR A 82 5.74 -16.01 19.26
N LYS A 83 5.68 -17.31 19.50
CA LYS A 83 6.08 -17.91 20.79
C LYS A 83 7.56 -17.67 21.07
N GLY A 84 7.88 -17.20 22.28
CA GLY A 84 9.24 -16.88 22.70
C GLY A 84 9.70 -15.46 22.31
N HIS A 85 8.81 -14.65 21.70
CA HIS A 85 9.09 -13.29 21.27
C HIS A 85 8.08 -12.26 21.81
N GLU A 86 7.44 -12.59 22.93
CA GLU A 86 6.34 -11.83 23.53
C GLU A 86 6.75 -10.39 23.89
N SER A 87 8.01 -10.16 24.18
CA SER A 87 8.55 -8.83 24.49
C SER A 87 8.41 -7.84 23.32
N VAL A 88 8.37 -8.33 22.08
CA VAL A 88 8.28 -7.48 20.87
C VAL A 88 6.82 -7.16 20.51
N TRP A 89 5.93 -8.14 20.59
CA TRP A 89 4.60 -8.02 20.02
C TRP A 89 3.44 -7.82 21.03
N ARG A 90 3.67 -8.06 22.32
CA ARG A 90 2.59 -8.08 23.34
C ARG A 90 1.72 -6.82 23.32
N GLU A 91 2.34 -5.65 23.21
CA GLU A 91 1.63 -4.37 23.21
C GLU A 91 0.96 -4.02 21.86
N ALA A 92 1.26 -4.79 20.81
CA ALA A 92 0.71 -4.56 19.48
C ALA A 92 -0.65 -5.26 19.27
N SER A 93 -1.10 -6.12 20.20
CA SER A 93 -2.33 -6.91 20.06
C SER A 93 -2.35 -7.75 18.76
N PRO A 94 -1.37 -8.63 18.54
CA PRO A 94 -1.16 -9.35 17.29
C PRO A 94 -2.27 -10.36 16.99
N PHE A 95 -2.28 -10.88 15.77
CA PHE A 95 -3.02 -12.10 15.46
C PHE A 95 -2.33 -13.31 16.07
N THR A 96 -3.14 -14.20 16.63
CA THR A 96 -2.68 -15.51 17.10
C THR A 96 -2.63 -16.53 15.95
N PRO A 97 -1.86 -17.64 16.09
CA PRO A 97 -1.87 -18.73 15.12
C PRO A 97 -3.27 -19.29 14.83
N ASP A 98 -4.14 -19.39 15.83
CA ASP A 98 -5.49 -19.91 15.66
C ASP A 98 -6.39 -18.93 14.92
N GLU A 99 -6.29 -17.63 15.20
CA GLU A 99 -7.00 -16.58 14.47
C GLU A 99 -6.58 -16.53 12.99
N ILE A 100 -5.29 -16.71 12.69
CA ILE A 100 -4.82 -16.77 11.30
C ILE A 100 -5.39 -18.01 10.60
N ARG A 101 -5.41 -19.20 11.22
CA ARG A 101 -6.02 -20.40 10.64
C ARG A 101 -7.52 -20.22 10.39
N GLU A 102 -8.21 -19.56 11.32
CA GLU A 102 -9.62 -19.22 11.17
C GLU A 102 -9.84 -18.27 9.99
N LEU A 103 -9.01 -17.23 9.87
CA LEU A 103 -9.08 -16.27 8.78
C LEU A 103 -8.72 -16.92 7.43
N ASP A 104 -7.72 -17.79 7.40
CA ASP A 104 -7.32 -18.52 6.19
C ASP A 104 -8.46 -19.41 5.68
N ALA A 105 -9.15 -20.12 6.58
CA ALA A 105 -10.35 -20.88 6.24
C ALA A 105 -11.46 -19.96 5.71
N TYR A 106 -11.71 -18.84 6.38
CA TYR A 106 -12.73 -17.86 6.00
C TYR A 106 -12.48 -17.24 4.63
N CYS A 107 -11.23 -16.93 4.29
CA CYS A 107 -10.82 -16.44 2.98
C CYS A 107 -11.08 -17.48 1.90
N ALA A 108 -10.67 -18.74 2.12
CA ALA A 108 -10.82 -19.80 1.17
C ALA A 108 -12.28 -20.13 0.82
N ASP A 109 -13.19 -20.05 1.79
CA ASP A 109 -14.65 -20.20 1.56
C ASP A 109 -15.20 -19.12 0.62
N ARG A 110 -14.43 -18.05 0.36
CA ARG A 110 -14.74 -16.94 -0.53
C ARG A 110 -13.90 -16.91 -1.80
N GLY A 111 -13.13 -17.96 -2.05
CA GLY A 111 -12.24 -18.04 -3.20
C GLY A 111 -11.02 -17.12 -3.09
N ILE A 112 -10.64 -16.70 -1.89
CA ILE A 112 -9.49 -15.85 -1.63
C ILE A 112 -8.39 -16.66 -0.97
N GLU A 113 -7.18 -16.65 -1.54
CA GLU A 113 -5.97 -17.19 -0.93
C GLU A 113 -5.40 -16.18 0.06
N LEU A 114 -5.37 -16.52 1.36
CA LEU A 114 -4.66 -15.73 2.36
C LEU A 114 -3.18 -16.07 2.29
N VAL A 115 -2.35 -15.10 1.92
CA VAL A 115 -0.91 -15.30 1.69
C VAL A 115 -0.12 -14.70 2.84
N PRO A 116 0.78 -15.47 3.49
CA PRO A 116 1.64 -14.96 4.53
C PRO A 116 2.56 -13.87 4.01
N ASN A 117 2.72 -12.81 4.81
CA ASN A 117 3.60 -11.70 4.54
C ASN A 117 4.36 -11.38 5.83
N GLN A 118 5.68 -11.56 5.83
CA GLN A 118 6.54 -11.29 6.96
C GLN A 118 7.79 -10.59 6.49
N ASN A 119 7.98 -9.35 6.91
CA ASN A 119 9.24 -8.66 6.64
C ASN A 119 10.41 -9.43 7.24
N SER A 120 11.41 -9.66 6.41
CA SER A 120 12.55 -10.55 6.72
C SER A 120 13.90 -9.92 6.44
N PHE A 121 13.94 -8.63 6.08
CA PHE A 121 15.17 -7.90 5.83
C PHE A 121 15.08 -6.45 6.32
N GLY A 122 14.29 -5.57 5.67
CA GLY A 122 13.98 -4.23 6.13
C GLY A 122 12.74 -4.18 7.03
N HIS A 123 12.36 -3.00 7.51
CA HIS A 123 11.15 -2.75 8.31
C HIS A 123 11.03 -3.62 9.58
N LEU A 124 12.15 -3.84 10.26
CA LEU A 124 12.21 -4.62 11.50
C LEU A 124 12.52 -3.74 12.72
N GLU A 125 12.15 -2.47 12.70
CA GLU A 125 12.45 -1.50 13.77
C GLU A 125 11.94 -1.98 15.13
N LYS A 126 10.74 -2.59 15.17
CA LYS A 126 10.17 -3.10 16.44
C LYS A 126 10.98 -4.24 17.04
N TRP A 127 11.59 -5.07 16.20
CA TRP A 127 12.51 -6.13 16.60
C TRP A 127 13.86 -5.56 16.98
N LEU A 128 14.49 -4.81 16.07
CA LEU A 128 15.90 -4.42 16.17
C LEU A 128 16.15 -3.32 17.21
N ASN A 129 15.11 -2.57 17.60
CA ASN A 129 15.19 -1.65 18.75
C ASN A 129 15.07 -2.36 20.10
N HIS A 130 14.62 -3.62 20.12
CA HIS A 130 14.55 -4.39 21.34
C HIS A 130 15.95 -4.92 21.71
N PRO A 131 16.40 -4.84 22.98
CA PRO A 131 17.75 -5.25 23.39
C PRO A 131 18.12 -6.70 23.00
N ASP A 132 17.14 -7.60 23.04
CA ASP A 132 17.38 -9.03 22.72
C ASP A 132 17.68 -9.27 21.23
N TYR A 133 17.30 -8.36 20.33
CA TYR A 133 17.45 -8.51 18.88
C TYR A 133 18.36 -7.46 18.25
N ASN A 134 18.73 -6.42 18.97
CA ASN A 134 19.58 -5.34 18.43
C ASN A 134 20.88 -5.84 17.82
N HIS A 135 21.41 -6.93 18.35
CA HIS A 135 22.63 -7.58 17.86
C HIS A 135 22.49 -8.16 16.44
N LEU A 136 21.27 -8.30 15.91
CA LEU A 136 21.00 -8.76 14.53
C LEU A 136 20.99 -7.61 13.52
N ALA A 137 20.90 -6.36 13.99
CA ALA A 137 20.79 -5.20 13.11
C ALA A 137 22.06 -4.97 12.28
N GLU A 138 21.89 -4.48 11.05
CA GLU A 138 22.99 -3.98 10.22
C GLU A 138 23.68 -2.79 10.87
N ALA A 139 22.89 -1.87 11.45
CA ALA A 139 23.37 -0.70 12.17
C ALA A 139 22.76 -0.63 13.57
N PRO A 140 23.27 -1.41 14.57
CA PRO A 140 22.67 -1.51 15.90
C PRO A 140 22.48 -0.19 16.64
N GLN A 141 23.29 0.82 16.32
CA GLN A 141 23.23 2.14 16.96
C GLN A 141 22.28 3.11 16.25
N GLY A 142 21.63 2.69 15.15
CA GLY A 142 20.91 3.58 14.26
C GLY A 142 21.86 4.58 13.58
N GLY A 143 21.37 5.75 13.23
CA GLY A 143 22.21 6.83 12.72
C GLY A 143 22.37 6.83 11.19
N ILE A 144 21.45 6.25 10.46
CA ILE A 144 21.45 6.25 9.00
C ILE A 144 20.71 7.47 8.49
N HIS A 145 21.31 8.10 7.50
CA HIS A 145 20.76 9.29 6.88
C HIS A 145 19.65 8.94 5.89
N TRP A 146 18.46 9.43 6.15
CA TRP A 146 17.40 9.52 5.15
C TRP A 146 17.64 10.78 4.31
N GLY A 147 18.12 10.62 3.08
CA GLY A 147 18.47 11.75 2.23
C GLY A 147 19.59 12.62 2.83
N LYS A 148 19.78 13.80 2.29
CA LYS A 148 20.94 14.63 2.61
C LYS A 148 21.04 15.13 4.06
N ASN A 149 19.98 15.05 4.87
CA ASN A 149 19.94 15.65 6.22
C ASN A 149 19.07 14.92 7.26
N GLN A 150 18.63 13.69 7.05
CA GLN A 150 17.82 12.97 8.04
C GLN A 150 18.53 11.73 8.56
N VAL A 151 18.60 11.60 9.86
CA VAL A 151 19.16 10.44 10.58
C VAL A 151 17.99 9.60 11.07
N THR A 152 17.89 8.35 10.63
CA THR A 152 16.99 7.41 11.30
C THR A 152 17.57 7.11 12.67
N ALA A 153 16.80 7.36 13.72
CA ALA A 153 17.23 7.09 15.10
C ALA A 153 17.30 5.59 15.42
N PHE A 154 16.78 4.73 14.53
CA PHE A 154 16.50 3.33 14.84
C PHE A 154 17.02 2.38 13.77
N PRO A 155 17.61 1.23 14.15
CA PRO A 155 17.94 0.17 13.20
C PRO A 155 16.69 -0.45 12.60
N SER A 156 16.69 -0.66 11.29
CA SER A 156 15.54 -1.21 10.56
C SER A 156 15.84 -2.48 9.76
N SER A 157 17.11 -2.71 9.40
CA SER A 157 17.50 -3.84 8.57
C SER A 157 18.32 -4.87 9.33
N LEU A 158 18.09 -6.16 9.07
CA LEU A 158 18.96 -7.24 9.52
C LEU A 158 20.33 -7.14 8.88
N CYS A 159 21.37 -7.60 9.58
CA CYS A 159 22.70 -7.71 9.00
C CYS A 159 22.78 -8.91 8.04
N PRO A 160 22.93 -8.69 6.70
CA PRO A 160 22.90 -9.78 5.71
C PRO A 160 24.13 -10.69 5.75
N THR A 161 25.20 -10.24 6.40
CA THR A 161 26.44 -11.01 6.55
C THR A 161 26.50 -11.80 7.87
N ASP A 162 25.55 -11.59 8.76
CA ASP A 162 25.46 -12.35 10.01
C ASP A 162 24.57 -13.60 9.82
N PRO A 163 25.09 -14.83 10.02
CA PRO A 163 24.28 -16.05 9.85
C PRO A 163 23.09 -16.11 10.81
N ARG A 164 23.17 -15.47 11.98
CA ARG A 164 22.07 -15.41 12.94
C ARG A 164 20.84 -14.68 12.40
N SER A 165 21.01 -13.79 11.42
CA SER A 165 19.88 -13.13 10.75
C SER A 165 19.00 -14.14 10.01
N ILE A 166 19.58 -15.10 9.31
CA ILE A 166 18.86 -16.17 8.61
C ILE A 166 18.25 -17.16 9.61
N GLU A 167 18.96 -17.50 10.68
CA GLU A 167 18.44 -18.38 11.74
C GLU A 167 17.22 -17.76 12.43
N PHE A 168 17.26 -16.46 12.71
CA PHE A 168 16.13 -15.71 13.27
C PHE A 168 14.90 -15.77 12.35
N VAL A 169 15.07 -15.45 11.04
CA VAL A 169 13.98 -15.49 10.08
C VAL A 169 13.42 -16.90 9.91
N ALA A 170 14.27 -17.92 9.88
CA ALA A 170 13.87 -19.33 9.83
C ALA A 170 12.92 -19.68 10.99
N GLY A 171 13.25 -19.24 12.21
CA GLY A 171 12.42 -19.45 13.40
C GLY A 171 11.04 -18.75 13.32
N LEU A 172 10.96 -17.58 12.66
CA LEU A 172 9.68 -16.92 12.40
C LEU A 172 8.85 -17.72 11.37
N TYR A 173 9.46 -18.18 10.29
CA TYR A 173 8.75 -18.95 9.25
C TYR A 173 8.24 -20.29 9.77
N ASP A 174 8.97 -20.98 10.65
CA ASP A 174 8.56 -22.24 11.25
C ASP A 174 7.27 -22.09 12.09
N GLN A 175 7.02 -20.90 12.63
CA GLN A 175 5.80 -20.61 13.38
C GLN A 175 4.67 -20.05 12.50
N LEU A 176 4.99 -19.22 11.53
CA LEU A 176 4.01 -18.51 10.72
C LEU A 176 3.40 -19.41 9.64
N LEU A 177 4.26 -20.04 8.81
CA LEU A 177 3.81 -20.75 7.61
C LEU A 177 2.82 -21.89 7.87
N PRO A 178 2.90 -22.67 8.96
CA PRO A 178 1.90 -23.70 9.25
C PRO A 178 0.48 -23.19 9.54
N CYS A 179 0.31 -21.86 9.64
CA CYS A 179 -1.00 -21.24 9.84
C CYS A 179 -1.74 -20.95 8.54
N PHE A 180 -1.10 -21.13 7.38
CA PHE A 180 -1.63 -20.79 6.05
C PHE A 180 -1.66 -22.01 5.13
N ARG A 181 -2.64 -22.03 4.23
CA ARG A 181 -2.73 -23.01 3.14
C ARG A 181 -1.99 -22.56 1.88
N SER A 182 -1.70 -21.28 1.77
CA SER A 182 -0.98 -20.70 0.63
C SER A 182 0.39 -21.33 0.44
N ARG A 183 0.78 -21.46 -0.81
CA ARG A 183 2.16 -21.82 -1.19
C ARG A 183 3.05 -20.62 -1.44
N TYR A 184 2.51 -19.42 -1.38
CA TYR A 184 3.26 -18.18 -1.50
C TYR A 184 3.63 -17.64 -0.12
N ILE A 185 4.71 -16.89 -0.06
CA ILE A 185 5.05 -16.01 1.06
C ILE A 185 5.70 -14.74 0.52
N ASN A 186 5.24 -13.58 0.98
CA ASN A 186 5.93 -12.31 0.78
C ASN A 186 6.92 -12.09 1.94
N VAL A 187 8.21 -12.00 1.59
CA VAL A 187 9.31 -11.86 2.56
C VAL A 187 9.73 -10.41 2.80
N GLY A 188 9.03 -9.44 2.19
CA GLY A 188 9.43 -8.03 2.25
C GLY A 188 10.67 -7.76 1.39
N GLY A 189 11.71 -7.24 2.00
CA GLY A 189 13.01 -7.00 1.36
C GLY A 189 13.18 -5.61 0.77
N ASP A 190 12.18 -4.75 0.91
CA ASP A 190 12.19 -3.36 0.47
C ASP A 190 12.96 -2.45 1.44
N GLU A 191 13.34 -1.28 0.92
CA GLU A 191 13.86 -0.15 1.68
C GLU A 191 14.99 -0.49 2.67
N THR A 192 15.87 -1.42 2.33
CA THR A 192 17.05 -1.77 3.14
C THR A 192 18.12 -0.66 3.07
N ARG A 193 17.76 0.51 3.56
CA ARG A 193 18.50 1.77 3.38
C ARG A 193 19.87 1.74 4.02
N GLU A 194 20.02 1.01 5.13
CA GLU A 194 21.30 0.82 5.80
C GLU A 194 22.39 0.20 4.92
N LEU A 195 22.00 -0.53 3.88
CA LEU A 195 22.95 -1.12 2.93
C LEU A 195 23.29 -0.19 1.77
N LEU A 196 22.34 0.63 1.33
CA LEU A 196 22.38 1.32 0.04
C LEU A 196 22.77 2.78 0.15
N GLU A 197 22.56 3.43 1.28
CA GLU A 197 22.91 4.83 1.46
C GLU A 197 24.36 5.01 1.93
N ASN A 198 25.01 6.09 1.48
CA ASN A 198 26.43 6.38 1.72
C ASN A 198 26.87 6.37 3.20
N GLY A 199 25.92 6.49 4.15
CA GLY A 199 26.15 6.39 5.59
C GLY A 199 26.42 4.96 6.06
N ALA A 200 25.75 3.97 5.50
CA ALA A 200 25.85 2.56 5.88
C ALA A 200 27.24 1.97 5.61
N VAL A 201 27.89 2.39 4.54
CA VAL A 201 29.28 1.96 4.22
C VAL A 201 30.27 2.30 5.35
N ARG A 202 29.95 3.27 6.20
CA ARG A 202 30.82 3.69 7.31
C ARG A 202 30.46 3.06 8.65
N LEU A 203 29.19 2.71 8.88
CA LEU A 203 28.66 2.36 10.19
C LEU A 203 28.08 0.95 10.26
N GLY A 204 27.71 0.36 9.09
CA GLY A 204 27.10 -0.97 9.03
C GLY A 204 28.10 -2.10 9.24
N ARG A 205 27.62 -3.20 9.80
CA ARG A 205 28.39 -4.42 10.07
C ARG A 205 28.83 -5.11 8.77
N SER A 206 28.07 -4.93 7.67
CA SER A 206 28.36 -5.46 6.33
C SER A 206 29.33 -4.60 5.52
N ALA A 207 29.89 -3.52 6.08
CA ALA A 207 30.73 -2.56 5.36
C ALA A 207 31.91 -3.19 4.60
N ALA A 208 32.52 -4.25 5.12
CA ALA A 208 33.61 -4.97 4.45
C ALA A 208 33.11 -5.67 3.17
N ALA A 209 32.01 -6.41 3.26
CA ALA A 209 31.39 -7.11 2.14
C ALA A 209 30.87 -6.11 1.08
N ILE A 210 30.31 -4.97 1.50
CA ILE A 210 29.85 -3.92 0.60
C ILE A 210 31.02 -3.30 -0.16
N ARG A 211 32.16 -3.06 0.48
CA ARG A 211 33.38 -2.57 -0.22
C ARG A 211 33.92 -3.57 -1.24
N GLU A 212 33.82 -4.85 -0.94
CA GLU A 212 34.33 -5.93 -1.81
C GLU A 212 33.42 -6.18 -3.01
N LYS A 213 32.08 -6.29 -2.77
CA LYS A 213 31.13 -6.81 -3.76
C LYS A 213 30.13 -5.77 -4.27
N GLY A 214 29.97 -4.65 -3.57
CA GLY A 214 28.91 -3.67 -3.78
C GLY A 214 27.62 -4.01 -3.00
N ALA A 215 26.87 -2.97 -2.64
CA ALA A 215 25.70 -3.08 -1.78
C ALA A 215 24.58 -3.93 -2.40
N HIS A 216 24.27 -3.74 -3.68
CA HIS A 216 23.24 -4.52 -4.38
C HIS A 216 23.59 -6.01 -4.49
N ARG A 217 24.87 -6.36 -4.58
CA ARG A 217 25.32 -7.77 -4.53
C ARG A 217 25.11 -8.36 -3.14
N VAL A 218 25.46 -7.63 -2.09
CA VAL A 218 25.24 -8.07 -0.70
C VAL A 218 23.75 -8.25 -0.43
N TYR A 219 22.91 -7.34 -0.95
CA TYR A 219 21.45 -7.47 -0.92
C TYR A 219 20.98 -8.76 -1.61
N LEU A 220 21.38 -8.98 -2.86
CA LEU A 220 20.97 -10.17 -3.63
C LEU A 220 21.44 -11.47 -2.96
N ASP A 221 22.65 -11.50 -2.42
CA ASP A 221 23.16 -12.66 -1.69
C ASP A 221 22.26 -13.01 -0.49
N PHE A 222 21.70 -12.01 0.19
CA PHE A 222 20.77 -12.24 1.30
C PHE A 222 19.37 -12.67 0.82
N ILE A 223 18.83 -12.05 -0.24
CA ILE A 223 17.58 -12.46 -0.89
C ILE A 223 17.65 -13.93 -1.33
N ASN A 224 18.79 -14.37 -1.87
CA ASN A 224 19.00 -15.77 -2.26
C ASN A 224 19.03 -16.72 -1.04
N LYS A 225 19.51 -16.27 0.11
CA LYS A 225 19.42 -17.06 1.36
C LYS A 225 17.96 -17.17 1.83
N LEU A 226 17.19 -16.07 1.78
CA LEU A 226 15.75 -16.11 2.10
C LEU A 226 15.00 -17.04 1.15
N HIS A 227 15.32 -16.99 -0.16
CA HIS A 227 14.76 -17.93 -1.13
C HIS A 227 15.04 -19.39 -0.74
N GLY A 228 16.26 -19.70 -0.33
CA GLY A 228 16.62 -21.05 0.18
C GLY A 228 15.73 -21.48 1.34
N LEU A 229 15.53 -20.63 2.36
CA LEU A 229 14.65 -20.91 3.49
C LEU A 229 13.20 -21.17 3.07
N VAL A 230 12.70 -20.38 2.09
CA VAL A 230 11.34 -20.50 1.58
C VAL A 230 11.17 -21.79 0.77
N ALA A 231 12.14 -22.11 -0.10
CA ALA A 231 12.14 -23.31 -0.92
C ALA A 231 12.22 -24.60 -0.09
N GLU A 232 13.04 -24.65 0.97
CA GLU A 232 13.12 -25.76 1.94
C GLU A 232 11.75 -26.05 2.57
N ARG A 233 10.93 -25.00 2.77
CA ARG A 233 9.57 -25.08 3.33
C ARG A 233 8.51 -25.31 2.24
N LYS A 234 8.92 -25.56 0.98
CA LYS A 234 8.06 -25.84 -0.18
C LYS A 234 7.09 -24.69 -0.53
N HIS A 235 7.54 -23.47 -0.32
CA HIS A 235 6.81 -22.25 -0.69
C HIS A 235 7.48 -21.55 -1.87
N THR A 236 6.74 -20.66 -2.52
CA THR A 236 7.22 -19.74 -3.55
C THR A 236 7.40 -18.35 -2.93
N MET A 237 8.59 -17.79 -3.07
CA MET A 237 8.93 -16.49 -2.52
C MET A 237 8.38 -15.35 -3.38
N MET A 238 7.73 -14.40 -2.74
CA MET A 238 7.43 -13.05 -3.26
C MET A 238 8.28 -12.05 -2.47
N PHE A 239 8.76 -10.99 -3.13
CA PHE A 239 9.50 -9.92 -2.44
C PHE A 239 9.38 -8.60 -3.19
N TRP A 240 9.57 -7.46 -2.51
CA TRP A 240 9.47 -6.13 -3.09
C TRP A 240 10.68 -5.81 -3.98
N GLY A 241 10.41 -5.25 -5.16
CA GLY A 241 11.38 -5.14 -6.27
C GLY A 241 12.24 -3.90 -6.29
N ASP A 242 12.00 -2.91 -5.43
CA ASP A 242 12.62 -1.59 -5.49
C ASP A 242 14.16 -1.61 -5.53
N ILE A 243 14.79 -2.46 -4.73
CA ILE A 243 16.25 -2.57 -4.65
C ILE A 243 16.82 -3.25 -5.90
N ILE A 244 16.17 -4.32 -6.37
CA ILE A 244 16.69 -5.06 -7.54
C ILE A 244 16.49 -4.26 -8.84
N LEU A 245 15.47 -3.40 -8.89
CA LEU A 245 15.21 -2.50 -10.03
C LEU A 245 16.21 -1.34 -10.12
N GLN A 246 16.91 -0.99 -9.03
CA GLN A 246 18.00 -0.02 -9.06
C GLN A 246 19.24 -0.56 -9.77
N GLU A 247 19.45 -1.89 -9.80
CA GLU A 247 20.54 -2.54 -10.52
C GLU A 247 19.98 -3.68 -11.39
N PRO A 248 19.36 -3.36 -12.54
CA PRO A 248 18.63 -4.32 -13.39
C PRO A 248 19.42 -5.54 -13.84
N LYS A 249 20.76 -5.43 -13.93
CA LYS A 249 21.61 -6.54 -14.31
C LYS A 249 21.51 -7.71 -13.34
N LEU A 250 21.30 -7.43 -12.06
CA LEU A 250 21.16 -8.44 -11.02
C LEU A 250 19.81 -9.15 -11.05
N ALA A 251 18.78 -8.55 -11.66
CA ALA A 251 17.47 -9.19 -11.80
C ALA A 251 17.54 -10.50 -12.58
N GLY A 252 18.45 -10.60 -13.56
CA GLY A 252 18.68 -11.84 -14.32
C GLY A 252 19.28 -13.00 -13.51
N GLU A 253 19.86 -12.70 -12.34
CA GLU A 253 20.50 -13.65 -11.43
C GLU A 253 19.55 -14.17 -10.35
N LEU A 254 18.34 -13.63 -10.25
CA LEU A 254 17.32 -14.11 -9.35
C LEU A 254 16.92 -15.56 -9.67
N PRO A 255 16.59 -16.38 -8.69
CA PRO A 255 15.96 -17.69 -8.90
C PRO A 255 14.69 -17.54 -9.77
N LYS A 256 14.46 -18.48 -10.70
CA LYS A 256 13.38 -18.35 -11.69
C LYS A 256 11.98 -18.60 -11.14
N ASP A 257 11.91 -19.12 -9.94
CA ASP A 257 10.67 -19.41 -9.22
C ASP A 257 10.23 -18.30 -8.23
N VAL A 258 11.01 -17.22 -8.10
CA VAL A 258 10.59 -16.04 -7.32
C VAL A 258 9.57 -15.19 -8.06
N ILE A 259 8.84 -14.38 -7.31
CA ILE A 259 7.90 -13.38 -7.86
C ILE A 259 8.30 -12.01 -7.31
N VAL A 260 8.66 -11.11 -8.20
CA VAL A 260 8.99 -9.72 -7.85
C VAL A 260 7.70 -8.89 -7.75
N LEU A 261 7.55 -8.15 -6.67
CA LEU A 261 6.46 -7.21 -6.46
C LEU A 261 6.94 -5.81 -6.85
N ASP A 262 6.50 -5.34 -8.01
CA ASP A 262 6.88 -4.05 -8.59
C ASP A 262 5.91 -2.98 -8.10
N TRP A 263 6.33 -2.18 -7.13
CA TRP A 263 5.48 -1.24 -6.41
C TRP A 263 5.76 0.22 -6.72
N GLY A 264 4.70 1.02 -6.76
CA GLY A 264 4.79 2.46 -6.88
C GLY A 264 3.41 3.12 -6.78
N TYR A 265 3.35 4.36 -6.30
CA TYR A 265 2.10 4.94 -5.80
C TYR A 265 1.75 6.30 -6.40
N GLU A 266 2.64 6.89 -7.20
CA GLU A 266 2.37 8.13 -7.89
C GLU A 266 1.77 7.89 -9.29
N ALA A 267 1.06 8.87 -9.80
CA ALA A 267 0.41 8.79 -11.12
C ALA A 267 1.42 8.57 -12.27
N ASP A 268 2.63 9.08 -12.10
CA ASP A 268 3.74 9.02 -13.06
C ASP A 268 4.80 7.98 -12.72
N HIS A 269 4.51 7.06 -11.79
CA HIS A 269 5.44 5.98 -11.46
C HIS A 269 5.82 5.18 -12.71
N PRO A 270 7.11 4.86 -12.92
CA PRO A 270 7.63 4.35 -14.19
C PRO A 270 7.35 2.85 -14.43
N PHE A 271 6.14 2.35 -14.16
CA PHE A 271 5.75 0.95 -14.38
C PHE A 271 6.08 0.44 -15.78
N ALA A 272 5.99 1.29 -16.81
CA ALA A 272 6.32 0.91 -18.18
C ALA A 272 7.80 0.45 -18.30
N LYS A 273 8.72 1.16 -17.65
CA LYS A 273 10.15 0.84 -17.66
C LYS A 273 10.46 -0.37 -16.79
N GLU A 274 9.90 -0.41 -15.60
CA GLU A 274 10.21 -1.41 -14.57
C GLU A 274 9.69 -2.78 -14.98
N THR A 275 8.43 -2.87 -15.40
CA THR A 275 7.82 -4.10 -15.91
C THR A 275 8.54 -4.63 -17.17
N ALA A 276 8.97 -3.74 -18.08
CA ALA A 276 9.76 -4.14 -19.25
C ALA A 276 11.15 -4.69 -18.85
N THR A 277 11.76 -4.13 -17.80
CA THR A 277 13.02 -4.62 -17.23
C THR A 277 12.84 -6.03 -16.66
N LEU A 278 11.80 -6.28 -15.85
CA LEU A 278 11.52 -7.59 -15.26
C LEU A 278 11.21 -8.64 -16.33
N LYS A 279 10.42 -8.27 -17.36
CA LYS A 279 10.17 -9.13 -18.52
C LYS A 279 11.47 -9.51 -19.23
N THR A 280 12.34 -8.54 -19.49
CA THR A 280 13.62 -8.78 -20.17
C THR A 280 14.54 -9.68 -19.35
N ALA A 281 14.54 -9.55 -18.03
CA ALA A 281 15.27 -10.42 -17.11
C ALA A 281 14.67 -11.84 -17.00
N GLY A 282 13.49 -12.08 -17.58
CA GLY A 282 12.79 -13.36 -17.52
C GLY A 282 12.34 -13.72 -16.10
N VAL A 283 11.98 -12.72 -15.29
CA VAL A 283 11.56 -12.88 -13.91
C VAL A 283 10.03 -12.75 -13.83
N ARG A 284 9.37 -13.61 -13.05
CA ARG A 284 7.93 -13.48 -12.76
C ARG A 284 7.69 -12.27 -11.87
N PHE A 285 6.64 -11.54 -12.13
CA PHE A 285 6.33 -10.33 -11.35
C PHE A 285 4.83 -10.05 -11.27
N VAL A 286 4.47 -9.20 -10.32
CA VAL A 286 3.14 -8.64 -10.08
C VAL A 286 3.32 -7.14 -9.91
N THR A 287 2.45 -6.30 -10.46
CA THR A 287 2.46 -4.87 -10.21
C THR A 287 1.67 -4.52 -8.96
N CYS A 288 2.15 -3.55 -8.19
CA CYS A 288 1.60 -3.21 -6.88
C CYS A 288 1.28 -1.70 -6.78
N PRO A 289 0.15 -1.24 -7.37
CA PRO A 289 -0.35 0.11 -7.15
C PRO A 289 -0.89 0.28 -5.74
N GLY A 290 -1.19 1.52 -5.33
CA GLY A 290 -1.67 1.83 -4.00
C GLY A 290 -3.02 2.52 -3.93
N THR A 291 -3.66 2.44 -2.76
CA THR A 291 -4.92 3.15 -2.47
C THR A 291 -4.74 4.66 -2.39
N SER A 292 -3.52 5.14 -2.19
CA SER A 292 -3.16 6.55 -2.06
C SER A 292 -3.81 7.29 -0.87
N THR A 293 -4.21 6.55 0.18
CA THR A 293 -4.88 7.11 1.36
C THR A 293 -3.92 7.54 2.45
N TRP A 294 -2.86 6.77 2.68
CA TRP A 294 -1.94 6.95 3.81
C TRP A 294 -1.20 8.29 3.83
N GLY A 295 -0.93 8.90 2.68
CA GLY A 295 -0.26 10.21 2.61
C GLY A 295 -1.19 11.36 2.93
N SER A 296 -2.43 11.30 2.44
CA SER A 296 -3.40 12.40 2.43
C SER A 296 -4.52 12.30 3.46
N ILE A 297 -4.63 11.21 4.21
CA ILE A 297 -5.72 10.86 5.14
C ILE A 297 -7.02 10.46 4.40
N LEU A 298 -7.43 11.22 3.38
CA LEU A 298 -8.71 11.08 2.69
C LEU A 298 -8.61 10.39 1.32
N GLY A 299 -7.39 10.11 0.87
CA GLY A 299 -7.12 9.63 -0.48
C GLY A 299 -6.73 10.75 -1.44
N ARG A 300 -6.29 10.35 -2.64
CA ARG A 300 -5.98 11.21 -3.79
C ARG A 300 -6.61 10.58 -5.03
N THR A 301 -7.88 10.91 -5.29
CA THR A 301 -8.73 10.18 -6.25
C THR A 301 -8.13 10.08 -7.66
N ASP A 302 -7.62 11.17 -8.21
CA ASP A 302 -7.02 11.20 -9.55
C ASP A 302 -5.68 10.47 -9.61
N VAL A 303 -4.83 10.64 -8.58
CA VAL A 303 -3.55 9.93 -8.47
C VAL A 303 -3.78 8.43 -8.37
N MET A 304 -4.72 8.00 -7.53
CA MET A 304 -5.10 6.60 -7.36
C MET A 304 -5.58 5.98 -8.69
N ILE A 305 -6.47 6.66 -9.41
CA ILE A 305 -6.99 6.18 -10.70
C ILE A 305 -5.84 6.03 -11.69
N ALA A 306 -5.02 7.07 -11.88
CA ALA A 306 -3.92 7.05 -12.84
C ALA A 306 -2.84 6.02 -12.47
N ASN A 307 -2.53 5.86 -11.18
CA ASN A 307 -1.58 4.87 -10.69
C ASN A 307 -2.05 3.43 -10.96
N ILE A 308 -3.31 3.13 -10.63
CA ILE A 308 -3.92 1.81 -10.90
C ILE A 308 -3.95 1.53 -12.40
N ASP A 309 -4.35 2.50 -13.22
CA ASP A 309 -4.40 2.35 -14.68
C ASP A 309 -3.01 2.01 -15.24
N SER A 310 -2.00 2.79 -14.87
CA SER A 310 -0.61 2.58 -15.30
C SER A 310 -0.08 1.20 -14.87
N ALA A 311 -0.28 0.80 -13.62
CA ALA A 311 0.18 -0.48 -13.10
C ALA A 311 -0.46 -1.66 -13.83
N VAL A 312 -1.80 -1.64 -14.00
CA VAL A 312 -2.55 -2.72 -14.64
C VAL A 312 -2.23 -2.80 -16.15
N GLU A 313 -2.16 -1.67 -16.84
CA GLU A 313 -1.88 -1.62 -18.27
C GLU A 313 -0.47 -2.11 -18.59
N ASN A 314 0.55 -1.54 -17.93
CA ASN A 314 1.95 -1.91 -18.17
C ASN A 314 2.25 -3.34 -17.69
N GLY A 315 1.63 -3.78 -16.59
CA GLY A 315 1.69 -5.17 -16.14
C GLY A 315 1.17 -6.12 -17.21
N ASN A 316 0.00 -5.82 -17.80
CA ASN A 316 -0.59 -6.64 -18.88
C ASN A 316 0.31 -6.71 -20.12
N VAL A 317 0.81 -5.58 -20.58
CA VAL A 317 1.70 -5.50 -21.77
C VAL A 317 2.98 -6.29 -21.58
N ASN A 318 3.51 -6.33 -20.36
CA ASN A 318 4.77 -6.97 -20.06
C ASN A 318 4.64 -8.37 -19.43
N GLY A 319 3.42 -8.89 -19.25
CA GLY A 319 3.19 -10.26 -18.82
C GLY A 319 3.25 -10.48 -17.31
N ALA A 320 2.85 -9.49 -16.53
CA ALA A 320 2.65 -9.66 -15.09
C ALA A 320 1.65 -10.79 -14.79
N MET A 321 1.88 -11.51 -13.70
CA MET A 321 0.96 -12.54 -13.21
C MET A 321 -0.38 -11.96 -12.71
N GLY A 322 -0.46 -10.65 -12.54
CA GLY A 322 -1.59 -9.91 -12.06
C GLY A 322 -1.17 -8.62 -11.38
N ALA A 323 -2.00 -8.14 -10.45
CA ALA A 323 -1.68 -6.99 -9.63
C ALA A 323 -2.18 -7.14 -8.19
N ILE A 324 -1.54 -6.47 -7.24
CA ILE A 324 -1.92 -6.41 -5.83
C ILE A 324 -2.08 -4.95 -5.44
N LEU A 325 -3.29 -4.53 -5.09
CA LEU A 325 -3.54 -3.20 -4.55
C LEU A 325 -3.02 -3.14 -3.11
N THR A 326 -2.11 -2.23 -2.83
CA THR A 326 -1.54 -2.05 -1.50
C THR A 326 -2.30 -0.96 -0.73
N ASP A 327 -2.60 -1.23 0.53
CA ASP A 327 -3.25 -0.29 1.44
C ASP A 327 -2.38 -0.14 2.70
N TRP A 328 -1.52 0.89 2.64
CA TRP A 328 -0.61 1.20 3.74
C TRP A 328 -1.34 2.00 4.81
N GLU A 329 -1.11 1.61 6.04
CA GLU A 329 -1.70 2.30 7.17
C GLU A 329 -0.76 3.36 7.70
N ILE A 330 -1.19 4.61 7.57
CA ILE A 330 -0.61 5.73 8.32
C ILE A 330 -1.76 6.47 8.99
N TYR A 331 -1.67 6.57 10.31
CA TYR A 331 -2.67 7.24 11.13
C TYR A 331 -2.95 8.69 10.67
N PRO A 332 -4.11 9.23 10.88
CA PRO A 332 -5.31 8.66 11.51
C PRO A 332 -6.39 8.22 10.48
N GLN A 333 -6.01 7.87 9.25
CA GLN A 333 -6.95 7.56 8.17
C GLN A 333 -8.04 6.54 8.57
N SER A 334 -9.16 6.55 7.86
CA SER A 334 -10.24 5.56 7.99
C SER A 334 -10.27 4.64 6.77
N TRP A 335 -10.51 3.34 6.96
CA TRP A 335 -10.51 2.36 5.87
C TRP A 335 -11.53 2.66 4.78
N ILE A 336 -12.64 3.31 5.11
CA ILE A 336 -13.64 3.73 4.11
C ILE A 336 -13.04 4.61 3.01
N CYS A 337 -11.98 5.37 3.31
CA CYS A 337 -11.28 6.20 2.34
C CYS A 337 -10.51 5.37 1.28
N SER A 338 -10.21 4.09 1.56
CA SER A 338 -9.60 3.15 0.61
C SER A 338 -10.63 2.48 -0.29
N LEU A 339 -11.93 2.54 0.03
CA LEU A 339 -12.98 1.86 -0.74
C LEU A 339 -13.04 2.28 -2.21
N PRO A 340 -12.86 3.57 -2.58
CA PRO A 340 -12.78 3.96 -3.99
C PRO A 340 -11.71 3.20 -4.78
N ALA A 341 -10.50 3.06 -4.21
CA ALA A 341 -9.40 2.33 -4.85
C ALA A 341 -9.73 0.83 -4.96
N ILE A 342 -10.26 0.22 -3.90
CA ILE A 342 -10.62 -1.20 -3.86
C ILE A 342 -11.67 -1.52 -4.94
N VAL A 343 -12.68 -0.67 -5.10
CA VAL A 343 -13.72 -0.84 -6.13
C VAL A 343 -13.13 -0.61 -7.52
N TYR A 344 -12.41 0.49 -7.74
CA TYR A 344 -11.85 0.83 -9.05
C TYR A 344 -10.88 -0.24 -9.54
N PHE A 345 -9.95 -0.69 -8.69
CA PHE A 345 -8.97 -1.72 -9.02
C PHE A 345 -9.64 -3.05 -9.44
N ALA A 346 -10.67 -3.48 -8.72
CA ALA A 346 -11.39 -4.71 -9.07
C ALA A 346 -12.01 -4.65 -10.49
N HIS A 347 -12.54 -3.49 -10.89
CA HIS A 347 -13.06 -3.28 -12.24
C HIS A 347 -11.95 -3.20 -13.29
N ARG A 348 -10.85 -2.51 -12.99
CA ARG A 348 -9.69 -2.43 -13.91
C ARG A 348 -9.05 -3.79 -14.16
N MET A 349 -8.95 -4.64 -13.14
CA MET A 349 -8.44 -6.01 -13.29
C MET A 349 -9.31 -6.88 -14.20
N ARG A 350 -10.59 -6.52 -14.37
CA ARG A 350 -11.53 -7.16 -15.33
C ARG A 350 -11.59 -6.44 -16.68
N GLY A 351 -10.66 -5.52 -16.96
CA GLY A 351 -10.59 -4.76 -18.21
C GLY A 351 -11.61 -3.63 -18.33
N ARG A 352 -12.27 -3.22 -17.25
CA ARG A 352 -13.24 -2.13 -17.24
C ARG A 352 -12.65 -0.87 -16.66
N THR A 353 -12.75 0.23 -17.36
CA THR A 353 -12.49 1.58 -16.83
C THR A 353 -13.82 2.20 -16.46
N LEU A 354 -13.97 2.64 -15.23
CA LEU A 354 -15.17 3.31 -14.75
C LEU A 354 -15.01 4.83 -14.87
N SER A 355 -16.03 5.49 -15.35
CA SER A 355 -16.18 6.94 -15.16
C SER A 355 -16.36 7.25 -13.66
N ARG A 356 -16.13 8.50 -13.27
CA ARG A 356 -16.31 8.93 -11.88
C ARG A 356 -17.72 8.65 -11.34
N ALA A 357 -18.75 8.86 -12.18
CA ALA A 357 -20.13 8.58 -11.81
C ALA A 357 -20.41 7.08 -11.64
N GLU A 358 -19.89 6.23 -12.53
CA GLU A 358 -20.01 4.78 -12.41
C GLU A 358 -19.26 4.28 -11.16
N LEU A 359 -18.08 4.81 -10.87
CA LEU A 359 -17.32 4.46 -9.67
C LEU A 359 -18.10 4.86 -8.40
N ALA A 360 -18.69 6.06 -8.36
CA ALA A 360 -19.54 6.48 -7.24
C ALA A 360 -20.71 5.52 -7.03
N ALA A 361 -21.40 5.13 -8.11
CA ALA A 361 -22.54 4.21 -8.04
C ALA A 361 -22.13 2.80 -7.58
N GLU A 362 -20.96 2.30 -8.00
CA GLU A 362 -20.45 1.01 -7.52
C GLU A 362 -20.02 1.06 -6.04
N ILE A 363 -19.46 2.17 -5.58
CA ILE A 363 -19.17 2.39 -4.16
C ILE A 363 -20.48 2.39 -3.35
N ASP A 364 -21.51 3.10 -3.81
CA ASP A 364 -22.84 3.13 -3.17
C ASP A 364 -23.43 1.72 -3.06
N ARG A 365 -23.31 0.93 -4.11
CA ARG A 365 -23.79 -0.46 -4.12
C ARG A 365 -23.06 -1.34 -3.09
N ILE A 366 -21.77 -1.17 -2.92
CA ILE A 366 -20.97 -1.92 -1.91
C ILE A 366 -21.26 -1.41 -0.50
N ALA A 367 -21.39 -0.10 -0.32
CA ALA A 367 -21.69 0.52 0.96
C ALA A 367 -23.14 0.33 1.43
N GLY A 368 -24.07 0.08 0.49
CA GLY A 368 -25.50 0.01 0.79
C GLY A 368 -26.10 1.37 1.18
N CYS A 369 -25.43 2.46 0.86
CA CYS A 369 -25.85 3.83 1.13
C CYS A 369 -25.16 4.79 0.16
N ARG A 370 -25.58 6.06 0.12
CA ARG A 370 -24.98 7.07 -0.75
C ARG A 370 -23.68 7.64 -0.15
N ALA A 371 -22.57 7.03 -0.46
CA ALA A 371 -21.24 7.40 0.03
C ALA A 371 -20.24 7.72 -1.11
N GLY A 372 -20.49 7.22 -2.32
CA GLY A 372 -19.50 7.19 -3.41
C GLY A 372 -19.06 8.58 -3.87
N GLU A 373 -20.00 9.48 -4.17
CA GLU A 373 -19.65 10.84 -4.58
C GLU A 373 -18.87 11.57 -3.47
N SER A 374 -19.32 11.42 -2.21
CA SER A 374 -18.63 11.98 -1.05
C SER A 374 -17.20 11.50 -0.94
N LEU A 375 -16.96 10.18 -1.02
CA LEU A 375 -15.64 9.59 -0.89
C LEU A 375 -14.69 10.03 -2.01
N LEU A 376 -15.17 10.10 -3.25
CA LEU A 376 -14.38 10.58 -4.37
C LEU A 376 -13.99 12.05 -4.23
N GLU A 377 -14.89 12.90 -3.74
CA GLU A 377 -14.60 14.32 -3.51
C GLU A 377 -13.75 14.57 -2.26
N LEU A 378 -13.89 13.74 -1.22
CA LEU A 378 -12.95 13.72 -0.09
C LEU A 378 -11.52 13.46 -0.58
N GLY A 379 -11.35 12.55 -1.53
CA GLY A 379 -10.07 12.29 -2.20
C GLY A 379 -9.58 13.41 -3.12
N ASP A 380 -10.32 14.51 -3.30
CA ASP A 380 -9.87 15.71 -4.02
C ASP A 380 -9.41 16.85 -3.09
N VAL A 381 -9.65 16.71 -1.78
CA VAL A 381 -9.31 17.76 -0.77
C VAL A 381 -7.83 18.10 -0.78
N TYR A 382 -6.97 17.11 -0.97
CA TYR A 382 -5.51 17.28 -0.99
C TYR A 382 -5.07 18.37 -1.99
N ARG A 383 -5.77 18.55 -3.11
CA ARG A 383 -5.44 19.55 -4.13
C ARG A 383 -5.47 20.99 -3.63
N LYS A 384 -6.12 21.25 -2.49
CA LYS A 384 -6.19 22.60 -1.89
C LYS A 384 -4.98 22.92 -1.02
N VAL A 385 -4.27 21.91 -0.56
CA VAL A 385 -3.10 22.01 0.33
C VAL A 385 -1.90 21.25 -0.22
N SER A 386 -2.05 20.64 -1.40
CA SER A 386 -0.98 19.93 -2.07
C SER A 386 0.08 20.93 -2.49
N THR A 387 1.21 20.74 -1.89
CA THR A 387 2.42 21.39 -2.32
C THR A 387 3.42 20.30 -2.54
N LEU A 388 3.95 20.25 -3.74
CA LEU A 388 5.07 19.39 -4.07
C LEU A 388 6.22 19.68 -3.12
N ASN A 389 6.18 19.05 -1.96
CA ASN A 389 7.32 19.07 -1.07
C ASN A 389 8.34 18.09 -1.67
N ALA A 390 9.43 18.59 -2.22
CA ALA A 390 10.50 17.81 -2.84
C ALA A 390 11.12 16.74 -1.90
N TRP A 391 10.68 16.65 -0.67
CA TRP A 391 11.16 15.75 0.38
C TRP A 391 10.22 14.59 0.70
N TYR A 392 8.95 14.67 0.30
CA TYR A 392 7.96 13.61 0.50
C TYR A 392 7.29 13.33 -0.83
N VAL A 393 7.39 12.10 -1.27
CA VAL A 393 6.77 11.58 -2.49
C VAL A 393 5.23 11.69 -2.43
N TYR A 394 4.68 11.87 -1.22
CA TYR A 394 3.24 11.91 -0.96
C TYR A 394 2.82 13.24 -0.34
N ASP A 395 1.61 13.70 -0.69
CA ASP A 395 1.03 14.86 -0.04
C ASP A 395 0.58 14.53 1.39
N THR A 396 1.38 14.96 2.34
CA THR A 396 1.16 14.73 3.77
C THR A 396 0.72 15.96 4.54
N SER A 397 0.37 17.05 3.85
CA SER A 397 0.15 18.37 4.49
C SER A 397 -0.91 18.35 5.60
N LEU A 398 -2.08 17.72 5.36
CA LEU A 398 -3.13 17.59 6.39
C LEU A 398 -2.66 16.76 7.59
N ARG A 399 -1.95 15.66 7.33
CA ARG A 399 -1.38 14.82 8.39
C ARG A 399 -0.29 15.55 9.16
N GLN A 400 0.60 16.25 8.47
CA GLN A 400 1.67 17.03 9.11
C GLN A 400 1.09 18.12 10.02
N LEU A 401 0.00 18.77 9.62
CA LEU A 401 -0.68 19.75 10.48
C LEU A 401 -1.20 19.13 11.79
N LEU A 402 -1.78 17.93 11.70
CA LEU A 402 -2.25 17.22 12.90
C LEU A 402 -1.10 16.84 13.83
N VAL A 403 0.00 16.32 13.28
CA VAL A 403 1.16 15.83 14.02
C VAL A 403 1.98 16.97 14.61
N LEU A 404 2.25 18.02 13.84
CA LEU A 404 3.14 19.12 14.25
C LEU A 404 2.43 20.21 15.05
N GLY A 405 1.10 20.34 14.90
CA GLY A 405 0.33 21.34 15.61
C GLY A 405 0.85 22.76 15.38
N GLU A 406 1.28 23.46 16.46
CA GLU A 406 1.81 24.83 16.33
C GLU A 406 3.18 24.89 15.65
N GLU A 407 3.94 23.80 15.66
CA GLU A 407 5.24 23.68 14.99
C GLU A 407 5.10 23.50 13.46
N TYR A 408 3.86 23.46 12.94
CA TYR A 408 3.64 23.34 11.51
C TYR A 408 4.28 24.51 10.74
N PRO A 409 5.13 24.24 9.76
CA PRO A 409 5.93 25.25 9.07
C PRO A 409 5.08 26.07 8.07
N TRP A 410 4.20 26.92 8.56
CA TRP A 410 3.36 27.79 7.74
C TRP A 410 4.16 28.60 6.72
N GLY A 411 3.61 28.77 5.51
CA GLY A 411 4.23 29.56 4.45
C GLY A 411 5.29 28.81 3.64
N ARG A 412 5.58 27.55 3.93
CA ARG A 412 6.35 26.72 3.03
C ARG A 412 5.44 26.12 1.96
N ASN A 413 5.85 26.27 0.69
CA ASN A 413 5.17 25.65 -0.47
C ASN A 413 3.64 25.93 -0.49
N ASP A 414 3.23 27.19 -0.41
CA ASP A 414 1.82 27.63 -0.40
C ASP A 414 0.95 27.06 0.74
N SER A 415 1.53 26.37 1.72
CA SER A 415 0.84 25.87 2.91
C SER A 415 0.43 27.02 3.85
N THR A 416 -0.57 27.76 3.46
CA THR A 416 -1.10 28.90 4.23
C THR A 416 -2.32 28.46 5.03
N ARG A 417 -2.65 29.20 6.11
CA ARG A 417 -3.92 28.98 6.83
C ARG A 417 -5.13 29.11 5.91
N GLU A 418 -5.05 29.95 4.89
CA GLU A 418 -6.10 30.16 3.91
C GLU A 418 -6.28 28.91 3.02
N SER A 419 -5.19 28.29 2.52
CA SER A 419 -5.26 27.06 1.74
C SER A 419 -5.87 25.91 2.56
N PHE A 420 -5.53 25.81 3.84
CA PHE A 420 -6.13 24.81 4.75
C PHE A 420 -7.61 25.10 5.07
N ARG A 421 -8.02 26.37 5.20
CA ARG A 421 -9.44 26.73 5.30
C ARG A 421 -10.22 26.37 4.04
N ALA A 422 -9.61 26.57 2.86
CA ALA A 422 -10.19 26.15 1.59
C ALA A 422 -10.32 24.62 1.51
N ALA A 423 -9.32 23.88 2.00
CA ALA A 423 -9.38 22.42 2.12
C ALA A 423 -10.52 21.97 3.04
N LEU A 424 -10.65 22.57 4.24
CA LEU A 424 -11.76 22.25 5.15
C LEU A 424 -13.13 22.56 4.54
N LYS A 425 -13.26 23.67 3.82
CA LYS A 425 -14.50 23.99 3.13
C LYS A 425 -14.84 22.90 2.10
N THR A 426 -13.87 22.49 1.31
CA THR A 426 -14.05 21.41 0.33
C THR A 426 -14.40 20.10 1.03
N TRP A 427 -13.73 19.76 2.12
CA TRP A 427 -14.01 18.57 2.92
C TRP A 427 -15.47 18.54 3.41
N ARG A 428 -15.94 19.62 4.04
CA ARG A 428 -17.30 19.75 4.55
C ARG A 428 -18.36 19.62 3.45
N LEU A 429 -18.11 20.23 2.29
CA LEU A 429 -19.00 20.11 1.13
C LEU A 429 -19.03 18.68 0.58
N ALA A 430 -17.89 18.05 0.45
CA ALA A 430 -17.78 16.65 0.03
C ALA A 430 -18.50 15.72 1.02
N ARG A 431 -18.23 15.89 2.32
CA ARG A 431 -18.85 15.10 3.39
C ARG A 431 -20.38 15.23 3.44
N ALA A 432 -20.91 16.43 3.18
CA ALA A 432 -22.35 16.69 3.17
C ALA A 432 -23.11 15.95 2.05
N LYS A 433 -22.43 15.42 1.04
CA LYS A 433 -23.05 14.61 -0.02
C LYS A 433 -23.35 13.18 0.41
N ALA A 434 -22.70 12.69 1.47
CA ALA A 434 -22.98 11.36 1.98
C ALA A 434 -24.32 11.34 2.72
N ASP A 435 -25.15 10.37 2.33
CA ASP A 435 -26.36 9.99 3.05
C ASP A 435 -26.17 8.54 3.50
N LEU A 436 -25.98 8.38 4.80
CA LEU A 436 -25.65 7.09 5.41
C LEU A 436 -26.87 6.32 5.91
N GLU A 437 -28.08 6.77 5.53
CA GLU A 437 -29.30 6.02 5.82
C GLU A 437 -29.25 4.66 5.08
N GLY A 438 -29.61 3.60 5.77
CA GLY A 438 -29.50 2.23 5.24
C GLY A 438 -28.11 1.61 5.29
N GLY A 439 -27.03 2.41 5.41
CA GLY A 439 -25.67 1.89 5.51
C GLY A 439 -25.40 1.12 6.80
N GLU A 440 -24.50 0.13 6.71
CA GLU A 440 -24.05 -0.64 7.86
C GLU A 440 -23.35 0.23 8.93
N GLN A 441 -23.32 -0.25 10.19
CA GLN A 441 -22.77 0.52 11.30
C GLN A 441 -21.28 0.89 11.12
N TRP A 442 -20.49 0.00 10.54
CA TRP A 442 -19.06 0.27 10.31
C TRP A 442 -18.82 1.47 9.37
N ILE A 443 -19.70 1.68 8.38
CA ILE A 443 -19.63 2.85 7.48
C ILE A 443 -19.87 4.14 8.27
N LYS A 444 -20.87 4.12 9.14
CA LYS A 444 -21.19 5.26 10.02
C LYS A 444 -20.04 5.55 10.99
N ASP A 445 -19.43 4.50 11.54
CA ASP A 445 -18.26 4.63 12.42
C ASP A 445 -17.04 5.18 11.67
N ASP A 446 -16.77 4.73 10.46
CA ASP A 446 -15.68 5.22 9.63
C ASP A 446 -15.89 6.68 9.22
N PHE A 447 -17.09 7.07 8.82
CA PHE A 447 -17.40 8.47 8.57
C PHE A 447 -17.33 9.32 9.84
N ALA A 448 -17.65 8.77 11.01
CA ALA A 448 -17.48 9.48 12.29
C ALA A 448 -15.99 9.71 12.59
N VAL A 449 -15.09 8.80 12.21
CA VAL A 449 -13.63 9.04 12.26
C VAL A 449 -13.24 10.18 11.32
N VAL A 450 -13.74 10.19 10.08
CA VAL A 450 -13.50 11.26 9.10
C VAL A 450 -13.97 12.62 9.66
N ASP A 451 -15.16 12.68 10.26
CA ASP A 451 -15.71 13.89 10.87
C ASP A 451 -14.90 14.35 12.09
N LEU A 452 -14.38 13.41 12.88
CA LEU A 452 -13.54 13.71 14.03
C LEU A 452 -12.19 14.30 13.63
N ILE A 453 -11.58 13.74 12.58
CA ILE A 453 -10.31 14.24 12.03
C ILE A 453 -10.50 15.64 11.42
N GLU A 454 -11.62 15.88 10.72
CA GLU A 454 -11.97 17.21 10.20
C GLU A 454 -11.98 18.26 11.33
N LYS A 455 -12.67 17.95 12.43
CA LYS A 455 -12.72 18.83 13.60
C LYS A 455 -11.33 19.06 14.21
N ALA A 456 -10.49 18.03 14.25
CA ALA A 456 -9.12 18.14 14.76
C ALA A 456 -8.26 19.04 13.86
N VAL A 457 -8.34 18.86 12.53
CA VAL A 457 -7.67 19.75 11.56
C VAL A 457 -8.15 21.18 11.69
N ALA A 458 -9.47 21.40 11.79
CA ALA A 458 -10.05 22.74 11.99
C ALA A 458 -9.52 23.41 13.25
N MET A 459 -9.46 22.68 14.36
CA MET A 459 -8.93 23.22 15.62
C MET A 459 -7.42 23.55 15.52
N ARG A 460 -6.61 22.74 14.81
CA ARG A 460 -5.19 23.05 14.58
C ARG A 460 -4.98 24.33 13.75
N ILE A 461 -5.91 24.63 12.84
CA ILE A 461 -5.86 25.86 12.04
C ILE A 461 -6.24 27.10 12.88
N GLU A 462 -7.33 27.00 13.65
CA GLU A 462 -7.95 28.16 14.32
C GLU A 462 -7.38 28.38 15.74
N GLU A 463 -7.09 27.31 16.45
CA GLU A 463 -6.60 27.33 17.84
C GLU A 463 -5.32 26.48 17.99
N PRO A 464 -4.21 26.79 17.30
CA PRO A 464 -3.03 25.91 17.25
C PRO A 464 -2.40 25.64 18.62
N ARG A 465 -2.62 26.54 19.61
CA ARG A 465 -2.10 26.43 20.99
C ARG A 465 -3.11 25.86 21.99
N LYS A 466 -4.08 25.11 21.52
CA LYS A 466 -5.09 24.51 22.39
C LYS A 466 -4.48 23.53 23.39
N LYS A 467 -4.37 23.92 24.65
CA LYS A 467 -3.68 23.15 25.72
C LYS A 467 -4.34 21.81 26.05
N ASN A 468 -5.65 21.64 25.76
CA ASN A 468 -6.41 20.40 26.02
C ASN A 468 -6.82 19.69 24.73
N PHE A 469 -6.06 19.84 23.66
CA PHE A 469 -6.37 19.26 22.34
C PHE A 469 -6.58 17.76 22.43
N GLN A 470 -5.65 17.03 23.06
CA GLN A 470 -5.77 15.57 23.25
C GLN A 470 -7.04 15.20 24.01
N ALA A 471 -7.33 15.89 25.13
CA ALA A 471 -8.52 15.60 25.94
C ALA A 471 -9.84 15.79 25.19
N VAL A 472 -9.86 16.64 24.16
CA VAL A 472 -11.05 16.87 23.32
C VAL A 472 -11.30 15.70 22.38
N PHE A 473 -10.25 15.13 21.78
CA PHE A 473 -10.39 14.16 20.68
C PHE A 473 -10.20 12.71 21.11
N GLU A 474 -9.34 12.44 22.10
CA GLU A 474 -8.98 11.08 22.51
C GLU A 474 -10.18 10.23 22.92
N PRO A 475 -11.16 10.68 23.75
CA PRO A 475 -12.23 9.81 24.20
C PRO A 475 -13.07 9.25 23.06
N GLU A 476 -13.44 10.10 22.10
CA GLU A 476 -14.25 9.68 20.95
C GLU A 476 -13.43 8.87 19.95
N TYR A 477 -12.17 9.25 19.68
CA TYR A 477 -11.29 8.49 18.81
C TYR A 477 -11.05 7.07 19.35
N ARG A 478 -10.81 6.94 20.67
CA ARG A 478 -10.67 5.66 21.37
C ARG A 478 -11.92 4.80 21.23
N ARG A 479 -13.09 5.40 21.41
CA ARG A 479 -14.38 4.72 21.27
C ARG A 479 -14.59 4.17 19.85
N LEU A 480 -14.31 4.97 18.82
CA LEU A 480 -14.43 4.58 17.41
C LEU A 480 -13.40 3.53 17.03
N TRP A 481 -12.15 3.70 17.48
CA TRP A 481 -11.08 2.74 17.25
C TRP A 481 -11.45 1.34 17.74
N LEU A 482 -11.86 1.22 19.00
CA LEU A 482 -12.13 -0.08 19.65
C LEU A 482 -13.34 -0.84 19.06
N ARG A 483 -14.11 -0.21 18.18
CA ARG A 483 -15.15 -0.90 17.41
C ARG A 483 -14.61 -1.71 16.25
N GLN A 484 -13.45 -1.36 15.74
CA GLN A 484 -12.93 -1.96 14.52
C GLN A 484 -11.53 -2.54 14.69
N TYR A 485 -10.75 -2.00 15.60
CA TYR A 485 -9.35 -2.36 15.80
C TYR A 485 -9.08 -2.82 17.22
N ARG A 486 -8.01 -3.62 17.38
CA ARG A 486 -7.52 -4.04 18.68
C ARG A 486 -6.88 -2.88 19.42
N PRO A 487 -6.73 -2.96 20.77
CA PRO A 487 -6.21 -1.84 21.56
C PRO A 487 -4.73 -1.50 21.26
N GLY A 488 -3.96 -2.45 20.72
CA GLY A 488 -2.56 -2.21 20.37
C GLY A 488 -2.40 -1.08 19.34
N GLY A 489 -1.36 -0.25 19.52
CA GLY A 489 -1.09 0.88 18.65
C GLY A 489 -1.91 2.15 18.90
N LEU A 490 -3.08 2.05 19.55
CA LEU A 490 -3.97 3.17 19.79
C LEU A 490 -3.29 4.35 20.52
N SER A 491 -2.52 4.04 21.57
CA SER A 491 -1.80 5.07 22.34
C SER A 491 -0.74 5.78 21.48
N GLY A 492 -0.10 5.05 20.54
CA GLY A 492 0.82 5.63 19.57
C GLY A 492 0.12 6.63 18.66
N VAL A 493 -1.00 6.26 18.06
CA VAL A 493 -1.77 7.16 17.20
C VAL A 493 -2.27 8.40 17.96
N ILE A 494 -2.76 8.23 19.19
CA ILE A 494 -3.18 9.35 20.02
C ILE A 494 -2.00 10.29 20.32
N GLY A 495 -0.85 9.74 20.69
CA GLY A 495 0.36 10.51 20.96
C GLY A 495 0.91 11.25 19.74
N GLU A 496 0.74 10.68 18.55
CA GLU A 496 1.17 11.30 17.30
C GLU A 496 0.20 12.37 16.79
N CYS A 497 -1.10 12.05 16.70
CA CYS A 497 -2.07 12.91 16.03
C CYS A 497 -2.79 13.90 16.95
N PHE A 498 -2.95 13.55 18.21
CA PHE A 498 -3.77 14.33 19.15
C PHE A 498 -2.98 14.88 20.33
N ALA A 499 -1.65 14.77 20.33
CA ALA A 499 -0.84 15.36 21.40
C ALA A 499 -1.08 16.87 21.56
N ASN A 500 -0.90 17.37 22.77
CA ASN A 500 -0.96 18.81 23.10
C ASN A 500 0.36 19.48 22.65
N ARG A 501 0.61 19.58 21.36
CA ARG A 501 1.78 20.20 20.74
C ARG A 501 1.46 21.57 20.22
#